data_88106dd2ac2da80deaab803055acc25a
#
_entry.id   88106dd2ac2da80deaab803055acc25a
#
_cell.length_a   1.000
_cell.length_b   1.000
_cell.length_c   1.000
_cell.angle_alpha   90.00
_cell.angle_beta   90.00
_cell.angle_gamma   90.00
#
_symmetry.space_group_name_H-M   'P 1'
#
loop_
_entity.id
_entity.type
_entity.pdbx_description
1 polymer ?
#
loop_
_entity_poly.entity_id
_entity_poly.type
_entity_poly.pdbx_seq_one_letter_code
_entity_poly.pdbx_strand_id
1 'polypeptide(L)'
;MNKFVYLASQSPRRRQLLDQLGVQYELLLPGPEEDAEALESERAGELPAVYVERVTRAKLAAARKRLATRGLPAAPILCKD
;
A
#
# COMPACT_ATOMS: atom_id res chain seq x y z
N MET A 1 12.57 17.63 -9.49
CA MET A 1 12.67 16.42 -8.68
C MET A 1 11.40 16.27 -7.86
N ASN A 2 10.63 15.23 -8.13
CA ASN A 2 9.35 15.04 -7.44
C ASN A 2 9.60 14.38 -6.09
N LYS A 3 9.36 15.16 -5.04
CA LYS A 3 9.45 14.62 -3.68
C LYS A 3 8.05 14.30 -3.18
N PHE A 4 7.59 13.13 -3.59
CA PHE A 4 6.29 12.64 -3.14
C PHE A 4 6.38 11.15 -2.87
N VAL A 5 5.37 10.62 -2.17
CA VAL A 5 5.26 9.20 -1.89
C VAL A 5 3.91 8.69 -2.40
N TYR A 6 3.85 7.40 -2.69
CA TYR A 6 2.57 6.77 -2.98
C TYR A 6 1.98 6.21 -1.71
N LEU A 7 0.71 6.48 -1.50
CA LEU A 7 -0.03 5.96 -0.36
C LEU A 7 -0.95 4.83 -0.84
N ALA A 8 -0.58 3.61 -0.50
CA ALA A 8 -1.34 2.42 -0.88
C ALA A 8 -2.32 1.99 0.21
N SER A 9 -2.46 2.79 1.26
CA SER A 9 -3.38 2.53 2.36
C SER A 9 -4.69 3.29 2.15
N GLN A 10 -5.81 2.68 2.54
CA GLN A 10 -7.12 3.32 2.49
C GLN A 10 -7.45 4.06 3.79
N SER A 11 -6.51 4.12 4.74
CA SER A 11 -6.74 4.75 6.04
C SER A 11 -6.82 6.27 5.92
N PRO A 12 -7.97 6.90 6.27
CA PRO A 12 -8.08 8.34 6.28
C PRO A 12 -7.13 9.00 7.27
N ARG A 13 -6.84 8.30 8.37
CA ARG A 13 -5.94 8.79 9.41
C ARG A 13 -4.53 8.99 8.87
N ARG A 14 -4.08 8.07 8.04
CA ARG A 14 -2.74 8.18 7.44
C ARG A 14 -2.64 9.36 6.49
N ARG A 15 -3.69 9.60 5.72
CA ARG A 15 -3.74 10.78 4.85
C ARG A 15 -3.67 12.07 5.64
N GLN A 16 -4.39 12.14 6.76
CA GLN A 16 -4.36 13.31 7.63
C GLN A 16 -2.96 13.55 8.20
N LEU A 17 -2.27 12.50 8.60
CA LEU A 17 -0.90 12.64 9.09
C LEU A 17 0.05 13.20 8.05
N LEU A 18 -0.05 12.72 6.81
CA LEU A 18 0.79 13.22 5.73
C LEU A 18 0.48 14.69 5.42
N ASP A 19 -0.81 15.06 5.45
CA ASP A 19 -1.22 16.44 5.27
C ASP A 19 -0.64 17.36 6.36
N GLN A 20 -0.67 16.89 7.61
CA GLN A 20 -0.13 17.65 8.73
C GLN A 20 1.38 17.84 8.65
N LEU A 21 2.06 16.87 8.09
CA LEU A 21 3.52 16.90 7.93
C LEU A 21 3.95 17.69 6.68
N GLY A 22 3.00 18.07 5.85
CA GLY A 22 3.30 18.76 4.62
C GLY A 22 3.91 17.87 3.55
N VAL A 23 3.71 16.54 3.67
CA VAL A 23 4.23 15.58 2.71
C VAL A 23 3.30 15.47 1.52
N GLN A 24 3.83 15.59 0.32
CA GLN A 24 3.06 15.36 -0.89
C GLN A 24 2.90 13.87 -1.14
N TYR A 25 1.70 13.46 -1.48
CA TYR A 25 1.43 12.05 -1.73
C TYR A 25 0.42 11.87 -2.85
N GLU A 26 0.51 10.73 -3.50
CA GLU A 26 -0.44 10.27 -4.51
C GLU A 26 -1.09 9.00 -4.01
N LEU A 27 -2.38 8.84 -4.23
CA LEU A 27 -3.08 7.62 -3.82
C LEU A 27 -2.82 6.51 -4.83
N LEU A 28 -2.39 5.36 -4.34
CA LEU A 28 -2.15 4.18 -5.16
C LEU A 28 -3.07 3.05 -4.67
N LEU A 29 -4.36 3.23 -4.94
CA LEU A 29 -5.38 2.30 -4.45
C LEU A 29 -5.62 1.16 -5.44
N PRO A 30 -6.06 -0.02 -4.94
CA PRO A 30 -6.36 -1.15 -5.82
C PRO A 30 -7.49 -0.83 -6.78
N GLY A 31 -7.36 -1.31 -8.01
CA GLY A 31 -8.41 -1.20 -9.01
C GLY A 31 -9.51 -2.24 -8.79
N PRO A 32 -10.63 -2.13 -9.51
CA PRO A 32 -11.74 -3.06 -9.35
C PRO A 32 -11.40 -4.51 -9.72
N GLU A 33 -10.35 -4.72 -10.51
CA GLU A 33 -9.89 -6.05 -10.89
C GLU A 33 -8.99 -6.71 -9.84
N GLU A 34 -8.58 -5.96 -8.81
CA GLU A 34 -7.71 -6.48 -7.76
C GLU A 34 -8.53 -6.93 -6.56
N ASP A 35 -8.20 -8.10 -6.03
CA ASP A 35 -8.82 -8.61 -4.81
C ASP A 35 -7.93 -8.29 -3.62
N ALA A 36 -8.09 -7.07 -3.10
CA ALA A 36 -7.30 -6.60 -1.97
C ALA A 36 -7.61 -7.39 -0.69
N GLU A 37 -8.81 -7.91 -0.55
CA GLU A 37 -9.19 -8.69 0.62
C GLU A 37 -8.48 -10.03 0.66
N ALA A 38 -8.22 -10.63 -0.48
CA ALA A 38 -7.51 -11.91 -0.55
C ALA A 38 -6.09 -11.80 0.02
N LEU A 39 -5.47 -10.61 -0.10
CA LEU A 39 -4.13 -10.38 0.43
C LEU A 39 -4.11 -10.39 1.96
N GLU A 40 -5.24 -10.11 2.59
CA GLU A 40 -5.37 -10.04 4.04
C GLU A 40 -5.95 -11.30 4.65
N SER A 41 -6.22 -12.33 3.84
CA SER A 41 -6.79 -13.57 4.33
C SER A 41 -5.85 -14.29 5.29
N GLU A 42 -6.38 -14.72 6.42
CA GLU A 42 -5.64 -15.51 7.38
C GLU A 42 -5.52 -16.96 6.92
N ARG A 43 -4.39 -17.57 7.23
CA ARG A 43 -4.17 -18.99 6.96
C ARG A 43 -4.23 -19.77 8.27
N ALA A 44 -4.81 -20.94 8.23
CA ALA A 44 -4.91 -21.80 9.42
C ALA A 44 -3.52 -22.09 9.98
N GLY A 45 -3.35 -21.90 11.29
CA GLY A 45 -2.10 -22.18 11.97
C GLY A 45 -1.01 -21.14 11.77
N GLU A 46 -1.31 -20.03 11.09
CA GLU A 46 -0.33 -18.98 10.86
C GLU A 46 -0.14 -18.13 12.13
N LEU A 47 1.11 -17.93 12.54
CA LEU A 47 1.41 -17.06 13.68
C LEU A 47 1.15 -15.60 13.32
N PRO A 48 0.71 -14.77 14.31
CA PRO A 48 0.40 -13.37 14.03
C PRO A 48 1.56 -12.59 13.38
N ALA A 49 2.78 -12.81 13.84
CA ALA A 49 3.95 -12.12 13.28
C ALA A 49 4.19 -12.52 11.82
N VAL A 50 4.02 -13.80 11.51
CA VAL A 50 4.16 -14.33 10.15
C VAL A 50 3.06 -13.78 9.26
N TYR A 51 1.84 -13.72 9.78
CA TYR A 51 0.70 -13.14 9.05
C TYR A 51 0.95 -11.69 8.66
N VAL A 52 1.37 -10.86 9.62
CA VAL A 52 1.62 -9.44 9.36
C VAL A 52 2.72 -9.26 8.30
N GLU A 53 3.80 -10.01 8.42
CA GLU A 53 4.90 -9.92 7.46
C GLU A 53 4.45 -10.34 6.05
N ARG A 54 3.73 -11.45 5.95
CA ARG A 54 3.23 -11.95 4.68
C ARG A 54 2.29 -10.94 4.01
N VAL A 55 1.34 -10.40 4.77
CA VAL A 55 0.37 -9.43 4.25
C VAL A 55 1.07 -8.16 3.81
N THR A 56 2.00 -7.65 4.61
CA THR A 56 2.75 -6.44 4.28
C THR A 56 3.53 -6.62 2.97
N ARG A 57 4.21 -7.75 2.80
CA ARG A 57 4.95 -8.03 1.58
C ARG A 57 4.03 -8.18 0.37
N ALA A 58 2.88 -8.84 0.56
CA ALA A 58 1.91 -9.01 -0.50
C ALA A 58 1.32 -7.68 -0.96
N LYS A 59 1.01 -6.79 -0.02
CA LYS A 59 0.50 -5.46 -0.32
C LYS A 59 1.53 -4.63 -1.08
N LEU A 60 2.79 -4.71 -0.67
CA LEU A 60 3.86 -3.97 -1.33
C LEU A 60 4.08 -4.48 -2.76
N ALA A 61 4.09 -5.80 -2.95
CA ALA A 61 4.24 -6.40 -4.27
C ALA A 61 3.09 -6.00 -5.19
N ALA A 62 1.86 -6.02 -4.66
CA ALA A 62 0.68 -5.61 -5.42
C ALA A 62 0.75 -4.14 -5.80
N ALA A 63 1.22 -3.28 -4.89
CA ALA A 63 1.38 -1.86 -5.15
C ALA A 63 2.43 -1.60 -6.23
N ARG A 64 3.55 -2.31 -6.20
CA ARG A 64 4.59 -2.19 -7.22
C ARG A 64 4.09 -2.62 -8.59
N LYS A 65 3.34 -3.71 -8.64
CA LYS A 65 2.76 -4.19 -9.88
C LYS A 65 1.75 -3.19 -10.44
N ARG A 66 0.94 -2.61 -9.57
CA ARG A 66 -0.03 -1.57 -9.94
C ARG A 66 0.67 -0.36 -10.53
N LEU A 67 1.78 0.05 -9.90
CA LEU A 67 2.58 1.17 -10.35
C LEU A 67 3.10 0.93 -11.77
N ALA A 68 3.66 -0.25 -12.00
CA ALA A 68 4.20 -0.62 -13.31
C ALA A 68 3.09 -0.71 -14.37
N THR A 69 1.95 -1.30 -14.01
CA THR A 69 0.81 -1.45 -14.92
C THR A 69 0.25 -0.10 -15.35
N ARG A 70 0.24 0.88 -14.46
CA ARG A 70 -0.27 2.21 -14.75
C ARG A 70 0.78 3.14 -15.35
N GLY A 71 2.03 2.67 -15.47
CA GLY A 71 3.10 3.47 -16.04
C GLY A 71 3.44 4.71 -15.24
N LEU A 72 3.31 4.65 -13.92
CA LEU A 72 3.54 5.77 -13.04
C LEU A 72 5.03 5.91 -12.71
N PRO A 73 5.49 7.16 -12.41
CA PRO A 73 6.89 7.36 -12.06
C PRO A 73 7.26 6.68 -10.74
N ALA A 74 8.52 6.29 -10.62
CA ALA A 74 9.01 5.64 -9.41
C ALA A 74 9.06 6.61 -8.23
N ALA A 75 8.58 6.16 -7.07
CA ALA A 75 8.64 6.91 -5.82
C ALA A 75 8.41 5.93 -4.66
N PRO A 76 8.78 6.30 -3.43
CA PRO A 76 8.52 5.43 -2.28
C PRO A 76 7.04 5.12 -2.12
N ILE A 77 6.75 3.92 -1.65
CA ILE A 77 5.38 3.45 -1.45
C ILE A 77 5.16 3.19 0.03
N LEU A 78 4.15 3.84 0.60
CA LEU A 78 3.70 3.60 1.96
C LEU A 78 2.47 2.71 1.92
N CYS A 79 2.58 1.51 2.47
CA CYS A 79 1.46 0.56 2.49
C CYS A 79 1.14 0.04 3.89
N LYS A 80 1.64 0.70 4.91
CA LYS A 80 1.34 0.37 6.30
C LYS A 80 0.04 1.01 6.75
N ASP A 81 -0.73 0.26 7.48
CA ASP A 81 -1.95 0.76 8.10
C ASP A 81 -1.68 1.40 9.45
#